data_182e19b29750f0b1539c5d7bb37a2e70
#
_entry.id   182e19b29750f0b1539c5d7bb37a2e70
#
_cell.length_a   1.000
_cell.length_b   1.000
_cell.length_c   1.000
_cell.angle_alpha   90.00
_cell.angle_beta   90.00
_cell.angle_gamma   90.00
#
_symmetry.space_group_name_H-M   'P 1'
#
loop_
_entity.id
_entity.type
_entity.pdbx_description
1 polymer ?
#
loop_
_entity_poly.entity_id
_entity_poly.type
_entity_poly.pdbx_seq_one_letter_code
_entity_poly.pdbx_strand_id
1 'polypeptide(L)'
;EIAQCLVGSEMCIRDRYYLHYFTTETTKYHEALPDILKSYDPVTGLWPESPGYALGTVSMLLDIALMLKSNGIDIIADNPVMQKAALAVFPWIDEQCNLIVFGDSRGGSANFTMFENLLTYYTLTKDEDNIKKIAAALNMGINSGNYNRSKSNWTGLCTYVRSIPQVENIETERMSYSAHHRMITMKNYNGNNKMMALLYGGKKGYHLSANGLAMQLYGFGYALAPDAAGYESYWSADVTYHQSATGSNTIMPGYTEGEIKINAMEPMVDSLSYTNSKELNPYINFADVTAGEKRRMVATIRTSDETGYYLDLFRSNLDNNDYLYHNLGTSLSLYTKSNKELKLTSVEDLGVTYSKGYDYFANPRKISYKDDFMVHWKNDKSPISMCMWMLGAENREIYQVDAPYTTLNKALTPGEVSTPPSFTPTLVVRQNSNAWTKPFIGIFEPVKNNKKSVESVTALHTENNFIGLIVASTNGKKDYLLHSIDNQPHHLKGNLSFSGNFSLIREKEGQIEMLYLGNGSLLKKGNYTIEATNNAYVSIYKNNGTWYYSSDSEVNVVLAGKKIHLSAGYNQEITF
;
A
#
# COMPACT_ATOMS: atom_id res chain seq x y z
N GLU A 1 56.66 27.92 17.54
CA GLU A 1 56.13 28.21 16.18
C GLU A 1 56.37 27.04 15.19
N ILE A 2 57.58 26.45 15.11
CA ILE A 2 57.89 25.32 14.22
C ILE A 2 57.07 24.07 14.60
N ALA A 3 56.88 23.77 15.89
CA ALA A 3 56.06 22.64 16.34
C ALA A 3 54.56 22.83 16.01
N GLN A 4 54.05 24.05 16.06
CA GLN A 4 52.66 24.36 15.66
C GLN A 4 52.45 24.22 14.15
N CYS A 5 53.44 24.60 13.33
CA CYS A 5 53.39 24.40 11.87
C CYS A 5 53.46 22.91 11.48
N LEU A 6 54.25 22.09 12.19
CA LEU A 6 54.34 20.64 11.94
C LEU A 6 53.06 19.92 12.32
N VAL A 7 52.44 20.23 13.47
CA VAL A 7 51.15 19.66 13.90
C VAL A 7 50.06 20.06 12.93
N GLY A 8 50.05 21.30 12.46
CA GLY A 8 49.09 21.74 11.44
C GLY A 8 49.24 21.01 10.09
N SER A 9 50.51 20.77 9.65
CA SER A 9 50.79 20.05 8.42
C SER A 9 50.43 18.55 8.51
N GLU A 10 50.72 17.91 9.63
CA GLU A 10 50.34 16.51 9.87
C GLU A 10 48.81 16.35 9.93
N MET A 11 48.10 17.24 10.57
CA MET A 11 46.64 17.25 10.57
C MET A 11 46.09 17.42 9.14
N CYS A 12 46.60 18.38 8.37
CA CYS A 12 46.16 18.59 6.98
C CYS A 12 46.48 17.39 6.06
N ILE A 13 47.59 16.71 6.24
CA ILE A 13 47.96 15.52 5.48
C ILE A 13 47.01 14.36 5.83
N ARG A 14 46.75 14.15 7.11
CA ARG A 14 45.86 13.10 7.61
C ARG A 14 44.43 13.36 7.19
N ASP A 15 43.93 14.56 7.26
CA ASP A 15 42.59 14.93 6.83
C ASP A 15 42.42 14.73 5.33
N ARG A 16 43.40 15.08 4.49
CA ARG A 16 43.39 14.81 3.05
C ARG A 16 43.42 13.31 2.75
N TYR A 17 44.20 12.53 3.51
CA TYR A 17 44.24 11.09 3.37
C TYR A 17 42.88 10.46 3.67
N TYR A 18 42.26 10.79 4.81
CA TYR A 18 40.93 10.22 5.14
C TYR A 18 39.84 10.71 4.19
N LEU A 19 39.89 11.98 3.79
CA LEU A 19 38.96 12.49 2.81
C LEU A 19 39.06 11.69 1.48
N HIS A 20 40.27 11.52 0.96
CA HIS A 20 40.52 10.72 -0.24
C HIS A 20 40.07 9.27 -0.03
N TYR A 21 40.41 8.66 1.10
CA TYR A 21 40.05 7.29 1.43
C TYR A 21 38.54 7.06 1.39
N PHE A 22 37.76 7.91 2.06
CA PHE A 22 36.29 7.73 2.10
C PHE A 22 35.58 8.18 0.84
N THR A 23 36.16 9.02 0.02
CA THR A 23 35.49 9.49 -1.20
C THR A 23 35.90 8.75 -2.47
N THR A 24 37.02 8.00 -2.47
CA THR A 24 37.57 7.39 -3.70
C THR A 24 37.99 5.93 -3.58
N GLU A 25 38.28 5.42 -2.38
CA GLU A 25 38.80 4.08 -2.19
C GLU A 25 37.73 3.12 -1.66
N THR A 26 37.41 2.09 -2.42
CA THR A 26 36.59 0.93 -1.95
C THR A 26 37.52 -0.21 -1.55
N THR A 27 37.37 -0.72 -0.35
CA THR A 27 38.14 -1.83 0.21
C THR A 27 37.23 -2.94 0.70
N LYS A 28 37.80 -4.05 1.18
CA LYS A 28 37.01 -5.12 1.80
C LYS A 28 36.33 -4.72 3.13
N TYR A 29 36.69 -3.58 3.71
CA TYR A 29 36.16 -3.12 5.01
C TYR A 29 35.24 -1.92 4.90
N HIS A 30 35.26 -1.18 3.80
CA HIS A 30 34.35 -0.06 3.54
C HIS A 30 34.22 0.19 2.05
N GLU A 31 33.14 0.82 1.66
CA GLU A 31 32.89 1.31 0.31
C GLU A 31 33.07 2.81 0.26
N ALA A 32 33.67 3.31 -0.81
CA ALA A 32 33.71 4.75 -1.06
C ALA A 32 32.30 5.30 -1.25
N LEU A 33 32.08 6.54 -0.83
CA LEU A 33 30.78 7.18 -0.86
C LEU A 33 30.05 7.11 -2.22
N PRO A 34 30.74 7.33 -3.39
CA PRO A 34 30.11 7.15 -4.69
C PRO A 34 29.73 5.68 -5.01
N ASP A 35 30.43 4.72 -4.44
CA ASP A 35 30.11 3.29 -4.64
C ASP A 35 28.88 2.88 -3.82
N ILE A 36 28.74 3.37 -2.60
CA ILE A 36 27.52 3.20 -1.81
C ILE A 36 26.30 3.71 -2.59
N LEU A 37 26.41 4.85 -3.26
CA LEU A 37 25.33 5.44 -4.05
C LEU A 37 24.87 4.58 -5.23
N LYS A 38 25.74 3.68 -5.75
CA LYS A 38 25.36 2.71 -6.81
C LYS A 38 24.39 1.64 -6.33
N SER A 39 24.22 1.46 -5.02
CA SER A 39 23.23 0.55 -4.44
C SER A 39 21.78 1.05 -4.57
N TYR A 40 21.59 2.35 -4.80
CA TYR A 40 20.28 2.90 -5.08
C TYR A 40 19.83 2.58 -6.51
N ASP A 41 18.57 2.19 -6.66
CA ASP A 41 17.96 2.06 -7.98
C ASP A 41 17.97 3.42 -8.71
N PRO A 42 18.63 3.53 -9.88
CA PRO A 42 18.79 4.83 -10.54
C PRO A 42 17.48 5.40 -11.12
N VAL A 43 16.45 4.55 -11.25
CA VAL A 43 15.12 4.96 -11.76
C VAL A 43 14.24 5.43 -10.61
N THR A 44 14.06 4.60 -9.59
CA THR A 44 13.16 4.86 -8.46
C THR A 44 13.81 5.60 -7.29
N GLY A 45 15.13 5.56 -7.18
CA GLY A 45 15.85 6.08 -6.02
C GLY A 45 15.78 5.17 -4.78
N LEU A 46 15.20 3.99 -4.89
CA LEU A 46 15.02 3.10 -3.75
C LEU A 46 16.27 2.26 -3.45
N TRP A 47 16.57 2.13 -2.18
CA TRP A 47 17.55 1.17 -1.65
C TRP A 47 16.83 -0.14 -1.31
N PRO A 48 17.42 -1.33 -1.55
CA PRO A 48 16.78 -2.63 -1.36
C PRO A 48 16.66 -3.08 0.10
N GLU A 49 16.13 -2.24 0.95
CA GLU A 49 15.91 -2.51 2.37
C GLU A 49 14.55 -2.03 2.85
N SER A 50 14.20 -2.35 4.09
CA SER A 50 13.00 -1.84 4.72
C SER A 50 13.02 -0.30 4.86
N PRO A 51 11.88 0.38 4.96
CA PRO A 51 11.78 1.83 4.84
C PRO A 51 12.70 2.61 5.78
N GLY A 52 12.78 2.19 7.04
CA GLY A 52 13.60 2.88 8.05
C GLY A 52 15.08 2.89 7.72
N TYR A 53 15.59 1.76 7.23
CA TYR A 53 16.99 1.61 6.84
C TYR A 53 17.29 2.34 5.54
N ALA A 54 16.45 2.17 4.53
CA ALA A 54 16.64 2.82 3.23
C ALA A 54 16.69 4.35 3.34
N LEU A 55 15.76 4.94 4.11
CA LEU A 55 15.68 6.40 4.27
C LEU A 55 16.68 6.95 5.29
N GLY A 56 17.03 6.17 6.30
CA GLY A 56 18.10 6.53 7.24
C GLY A 56 19.43 6.69 6.53
N THR A 57 19.77 5.81 5.61
CA THR A 57 21.01 5.86 4.84
C THR A 57 21.07 7.12 3.97
N VAL A 58 20.04 7.44 3.18
CA VAL A 58 20.06 8.65 2.34
C VAL A 58 20.14 9.93 3.17
N SER A 59 19.51 9.97 4.34
CA SER A 59 19.59 11.13 5.24
C SER A 59 21.02 11.37 5.72
N MET A 60 21.72 10.32 6.18
CA MET A 60 23.12 10.41 6.58
C MET A 60 24.05 10.80 5.42
N LEU A 61 23.82 10.24 4.23
CA LEU A 61 24.60 10.57 3.04
C LEU A 61 24.44 12.04 2.63
N LEU A 62 23.25 12.62 2.76
CA LEU A 62 23.01 14.04 2.49
C LEU A 62 23.67 14.95 3.52
N ASP A 63 23.69 14.57 4.81
CA ASP A 63 24.43 15.29 5.84
C ASP A 63 25.93 15.35 5.48
N ILE A 64 26.53 14.22 5.14
CA ILE A 64 27.95 14.13 4.74
C ILE A 64 28.21 14.92 3.45
N ALA A 65 27.35 14.76 2.43
CA ALA A 65 27.53 15.45 1.15
C ALA A 65 27.48 16.97 1.29
N LEU A 66 26.63 17.50 2.17
CA LEU A 66 26.56 18.93 2.45
C LEU A 66 27.82 19.44 3.19
N MET A 67 28.37 18.64 4.10
CA MET A 67 29.67 18.95 4.75
C MET A 67 30.83 18.94 3.73
N LEU A 68 30.86 17.97 2.81
CA LEU A 68 31.86 17.89 1.74
C LEU A 68 31.75 19.08 0.78
N LYS A 69 30.52 19.53 0.46
CA LYS A 69 30.28 20.72 -0.37
C LYS A 69 30.95 21.97 0.22
N SER A 70 30.93 22.15 1.53
CA SER A 70 31.61 23.27 2.19
C SER A 70 33.14 23.23 2.04
N ASN A 71 33.70 22.05 1.70
CA ASN A 71 35.12 21.83 1.42
C ASN A 71 35.43 21.72 -0.08
N GLY A 72 34.49 22.10 -0.95
CA GLY A 72 34.67 22.13 -2.40
C GLY A 72 34.45 20.80 -3.11
N ILE A 73 33.93 19.76 -2.43
CA ILE A 73 33.61 18.46 -3.01
C ILE A 73 32.11 18.35 -3.17
N ASP A 74 31.61 18.32 -4.40
CA ASP A 74 30.17 18.34 -4.71
C ASP A 74 29.63 16.97 -5.08
N ILE A 75 29.43 16.13 -4.07
CA ILE A 75 28.91 14.77 -4.25
C ILE A 75 27.45 14.79 -4.77
N ILE A 76 26.65 15.78 -4.43
CA ILE A 76 25.24 15.86 -4.86
C ILE A 76 25.16 16.17 -6.36
N ALA A 77 25.99 17.09 -6.88
CA ALA A 77 26.03 17.38 -8.31
C ALA A 77 26.43 16.15 -9.13
N ASP A 78 27.41 15.40 -8.64
CA ASP A 78 27.94 14.22 -9.33
C ASP A 78 26.99 13.00 -9.24
N ASN A 79 26.04 13.01 -8.29
CA ASN A 79 25.16 11.87 -8.00
C ASN A 79 23.68 12.30 -7.84
N PRO A 80 22.98 12.57 -8.95
CA PRO A 80 21.58 12.99 -8.92
C PRO A 80 20.62 11.95 -8.30
N VAL A 81 21.07 10.70 -8.12
CA VAL A 81 20.33 9.66 -7.42
C VAL A 81 20.05 10.03 -5.96
N MET A 82 20.84 10.89 -5.34
CA MET A 82 20.62 11.33 -3.95
C MET A 82 19.30 12.09 -3.78
N GLN A 83 18.96 12.96 -4.73
CA GLN A 83 17.65 13.64 -4.74
C GLN A 83 16.51 12.63 -4.97
N LYS A 84 16.69 11.71 -5.92
CA LYS A 84 15.69 10.65 -6.17
C LYS A 84 15.48 9.77 -4.93
N ALA A 85 16.56 9.40 -4.24
CA ALA A 85 16.50 8.60 -3.03
C ALA A 85 15.74 9.29 -1.90
N ALA A 86 15.91 10.59 -1.73
CA ALA A 86 15.11 11.35 -0.77
C ALA A 86 13.62 11.40 -1.18
N LEU A 87 13.33 11.66 -2.45
CA LEU A 87 11.95 11.71 -2.97
C LEU A 87 11.27 10.33 -3.02
N ALA A 88 12.03 9.24 -3.01
CA ALA A 88 11.50 7.88 -2.99
C ALA A 88 10.72 7.53 -1.72
N VAL A 89 10.70 8.42 -0.71
CA VAL A 89 9.86 8.26 0.49
C VAL A 89 8.37 8.33 0.18
N PHE A 90 7.95 9.12 -0.80
CA PHE A 90 6.54 9.46 -1.01
C PHE A 90 5.63 8.27 -1.35
N PRO A 91 6.04 7.25 -2.10
CA PRO A 91 5.30 6.00 -2.19
C PRO A 91 5.15 5.26 -0.85
N TRP A 92 6.05 5.45 0.09
CA TRP A 92 6.19 4.70 1.34
C TRP A 92 5.68 5.42 2.58
N ILE A 93 4.94 6.49 2.43
CA ILE A 93 4.30 7.19 3.55
C ILE A 93 2.79 7.18 3.42
N ASP A 94 2.13 7.18 4.59
CA ASP A 94 0.69 7.39 4.69
C ASP A 94 0.33 8.90 4.61
N GLU A 95 -0.95 9.22 4.75
CA GLU A 95 -1.44 10.61 4.75
C GLU A 95 -0.89 11.45 5.91
N GLN A 96 -0.51 10.79 7.01
CA GLN A 96 0.09 11.43 8.18
C GLN A 96 1.62 11.57 8.05
N CYS A 97 2.18 11.24 6.91
CA CYS A 97 3.64 11.17 6.67
C CYS A 97 4.38 10.17 7.58
N ASN A 98 3.72 9.14 8.08
CA ASN A 98 4.37 8.00 8.71
C ASN A 98 4.81 6.99 7.67
N LEU A 99 5.94 6.34 7.92
CA LEU A 99 6.42 5.25 7.09
C LEU A 99 5.45 4.05 7.14
N ILE A 100 5.17 3.50 5.97
CA ILE A 100 4.55 2.18 5.89
C ILE A 100 5.46 1.13 6.54
N VAL A 101 4.88 0.01 6.96
CA VAL A 101 5.59 -1.00 7.72
C VAL A 101 5.73 -2.25 6.88
N PHE A 102 6.95 -2.66 6.59
CA PHE A 102 7.29 -3.98 6.04
C PHE A 102 8.73 -4.34 6.40
N GLY A 103 9.01 -5.64 6.48
CA GLY A 103 10.30 -6.10 6.96
C GLY A 103 10.55 -5.69 8.41
N ASP A 104 11.77 -5.33 8.75
CA ASP A 104 12.18 -4.92 10.10
C ASP A 104 11.86 -3.45 10.42
N SER A 105 10.93 -2.84 9.71
CA SER A 105 10.50 -1.47 9.96
C SER A 105 9.56 -1.41 11.17
N ARG A 106 9.80 -0.45 12.06
CA ARG A 106 8.95 -0.21 13.24
C ARG A 106 7.86 0.82 13.01
N GLY A 107 7.78 1.38 11.81
CA GLY A 107 6.95 2.53 11.52
C GLY A 107 7.47 3.82 12.16
N GLY A 108 6.61 4.82 12.23
CA GLY A 108 6.94 6.14 12.77
C GLY A 108 7.10 7.20 11.70
N SER A 109 7.46 8.40 12.12
CA SER A 109 7.58 9.56 11.23
C SER A 109 8.66 9.37 10.18
N ALA A 110 8.36 9.70 8.93
CA ALA A 110 9.38 9.80 7.90
C ALA A 110 10.37 10.91 8.23
N ASN A 111 11.64 10.71 7.87
CA ASN A 111 12.68 11.70 8.13
C ASN A 111 12.65 12.81 7.06
N PHE A 112 12.09 13.96 7.40
CA PHE A 112 12.05 15.14 6.53
C PHE A 112 13.31 16.01 6.61
N THR A 113 14.27 15.75 7.52
CA THR A 113 15.52 16.51 7.62
C THR A 113 16.34 16.44 6.33
N MET A 114 16.26 15.33 5.60
CA MET A 114 16.92 15.17 4.30
C MET A 114 16.48 16.23 3.28
N PHE A 115 15.25 16.73 3.36
CA PHE A 115 14.76 17.81 2.49
C PHE A 115 15.27 19.18 2.92
N GLU A 116 15.57 19.41 4.21
CA GLU A 116 16.29 20.61 4.65
C GLU A 116 17.69 20.67 4.02
N ASN A 117 18.39 19.53 4.01
CA ASN A 117 19.73 19.43 3.42
C ASN A 117 19.70 19.73 1.92
N LEU A 118 18.76 19.13 1.19
CA LEU A 118 18.59 19.39 -0.24
C LEU A 118 18.15 20.83 -0.53
N LEU A 119 17.26 21.40 0.28
CA LEU A 119 16.85 22.80 0.15
C LEU A 119 18.03 23.74 0.35
N THR A 120 18.88 23.49 1.35
CA THR A 120 20.11 24.25 1.58
C THR A 120 21.05 24.12 0.39
N TYR A 121 21.28 22.91 -0.10
CA TYR A 121 22.13 22.67 -1.26
C TYR A 121 21.67 23.46 -2.49
N TYR A 122 20.39 23.36 -2.85
CA TYR A 122 19.84 24.06 -4.03
C TYR A 122 19.78 25.59 -3.83
N THR A 123 19.63 26.07 -2.61
CA THR A 123 19.74 27.50 -2.30
C THR A 123 21.17 27.99 -2.53
N LEU A 124 22.19 27.23 -2.12
CA LEU A 124 23.60 27.57 -2.35
C LEU A 124 23.97 27.54 -3.85
N THR A 125 23.41 26.62 -4.59
CA THR A 125 23.63 26.47 -6.04
C THR A 125 22.70 27.34 -6.89
N LYS A 126 21.72 28.02 -6.27
CA LYS A 126 20.72 28.89 -6.92
C LYS A 126 19.86 28.17 -7.96
N ASP A 127 19.49 26.92 -7.69
CA ASP A 127 18.63 26.09 -8.54
C ASP A 127 17.16 26.27 -8.14
N GLU A 128 16.51 27.29 -8.73
CA GLU A 128 15.15 27.70 -8.38
C GLU A 128 14.08 26.60 -8.59
N ASP A 129 14.26 25.74 -9.60
CA ASP A 129 13.29 24.68 -9.89
C ASP A 129 13.36 23.58 -8.82
N ASN A 130 14.56 23.16 -8.45
CA ASN A 130 14.76 22.20 -7.36
C ASN A 130 14.44 22.80 -5.99
N ILE A 131 14.67 24.10 -5.76
CA ILE A 131 14.21 24.81 -4.54
C ILE A 131 12.70 24.64 -4.38
N LYS A 132 11.90 24.92 -5.41
CA LYS A 132 10.42 24.77 -5.37
C LYS A 132 10.00 23.33 -5.15
N LYS A 133 10.61 22.39 -5.85
CA LYS A 133 10.33 20.96 -5.72
C LYS A 133 10.60 20.42 -4.32
N ILE A 134 11.75 20.76 -3.76
CA ILE A 134 12.12 20.30 -2.42
C ILE A 134 11.33 21.04 -1.34
N ALA A 135 11.01 22.32 -1.54
CA ALA A 135 10.11 23.05 -0.65
C ALA A 135 8.71 22.41 -0.60
N ALA A 136 8.18 21.96 -1.74
CA ALA A 136 6.90 21.24 -1.79
C ALA A 136 6.93 19.93 -0.98
N ALA A 137 8.04 19.18 -1.06
CA ALA A 137 8.25 17.98 -0.28
C ALA A 137 8.35 18.28 1.24
N LEU A 138 9.12 19.29 1.62
CA LEU A 138 9.29 19.70 3.02
C LEU A 138 7.98 20.25 3.62
N ASN A 139 7.24 21.05 2.85
CA ASN A 139 5.94 21.59 3.27
C ASN A 139 4.93 20.48 3.56
N MET A 140 4.94 19.38 2.82
CA MET A 140 4.08 18.24 3.11
C MET A 140 4.31 17.68 4.52
N GLY A 141 5.56 17.49 4.92
CA GLY A 141 5.89 17.05 6.29
C GLY A 141 5.51 18.06 7.36
N ILE A 142 5.69 19.36 7.10
CA ILE A 142 5.31 20.43 8.02
C ILE A 142 3.78 20.51 8.15
N ASN A 143 3.06 20.51 7.04
CA ASN A 143 1.59 20.65 7.01
C ASN A 143 0.87 19.44 7.60
N SER A 144 1.45 18.24 7.51
CA SER A 144 0.93 17.04 8.19
C SER A 144 1.12 17.10 9.72
N GLY A 145 1.94 18.01 10.24
CA GLY A 145 2.32 18.07 11.65
C GLY A 145 3.39 17.04 12.05
N ASN A 146 3.86 16.22 11.13
CA ASN A 146 4.83 15.17 11.41
C ASN A 146 6.28 15.68 11.47
N TYR A 147 6.55 16.79 10.80
CA TYR A 147 7.85 17.45 10.85
C TYR A 147 7.76 18.85 11.47
N ASN A 148 8.61 19.11 12.46
CA ASN A 148 8.68 20.39 13.14
C ASN A 148 10.12 20.94 13.10
N ARG A 149 10.33 21.97 12.31
CA ARG A 149 11.63 22.63 12.15
C ARG A 149 12.24 23.14 13.47
N SER A 150 11.41 23.55 14.43
CA SER A 150 11.89 24.07 15.72
C SER A 150 12.49 22.99 16.63
N LYS A 151 12.29 21.72 16.33
CA LYS A 151 12.80 20.58 17.10
C LYS A 151 14.04 19.95 16.45
N SER A 152 14.64 20.60 15.46
CA SER A 152 15.79 20.03 14.80
C SER A 152 17.03 20.01 15.69
N ASN A 153 17.96 19.12 15.33
CA ASN A 153 19.23 18.92 16.01
C ASN A 153 20.26 20.01 15.64
N TRP A 154 21.47 19.88 16.15
CA TRP A 154 22.58 20.83 15.88
C TRP A 154 22.89 20.99 14.38
N THR A 155 22.70 19.97 13.56
CA THR A 155 22.88 20.02 12.11
C THR A 155 21.95 21.06 11.49
N GLY A 156 20.74 21.21 12.00
CA GLY A 156 19.76 22.20 11.57
C GLY A 156 20.24 23.64 11.77
N LEU A 157 21.07 23.93 12.80
CA LEU A 157 21.63 25.26 12.97
C LEU A 157 22.55 25.66 11.82
N CYS A 158 23.20 24.67 11.20
CA CYS A 158 24.18 24.90 10.13
C CYS A 158 23.55 24.81 8.74
N THR A 159 22.42 24.13 8.59
CA THR A 159 21.85 23.73 7.29
C THR A 159 20.49 24.36 6.98
N TYR A 160 19.90 25.16 7.87
CA TYR A 160 18.56 25.67 7.62
C TYR A 160 18.55 26.89 6.69
N VAL A 161 17.72 26.77 5.66
CA VAL A 161 17.24 27.93 4.91
C VAL A 161 16.20 28.67 5.77
N ARG A 162 16.39 29.98 5.98
CA ARG A 162 15.58 30.78 6.90
C ARG A 162 14.09 30.80 6.53
N SER A 163 13.80 30.93 5.25
CA SER A 163 12.43 30.95 4.72
C SER A 163 12.25 29.89 3.65
N ILE A 164 11.20 29.08 3.79
CA ILE A 164 10.82 28.07 2.78
C ILE A 164 9.84 28.73 1.81
N PRO A 165 10.01 28.57 0.49
CA PRO A 165 9.01 29.01 -0.48
C PRO A 165 7.62 28.43 -0.15
N GLN A 166 6.61 29.28 -0.19
CA GLN A 166 5.21 28.88 -0.05
C GLN A 166 4.74 28.30 -1.39
N VAL A 167 4.79 27.01 -1.52
CA VAL A 167 4.34 26.24 -2.68
C VAL A 167 3.37 25.16 -2.23
N GLU A 168 2.55 24.66 -3.12
CA GLU A 168 1.68 23.51 -2.84
C GLU A 168 2.51 22.28 -2.41
N ASN A 169 1.90 21.40 -1.63
CA ASN A 169 2.51 20.13 -1.27
C ASN A 169 2.85 19.33 -2.52
N ILE A 170 3.90 18.51 -2.42
CA ILE A 170 4.23 17.59 -3.51
C ILE A 170 3.06 16.65 -3.77
N GLU A 171 2.75 16.45 -5.04
CA GLU A 171 1.77 15.47 -5.44
C GLU A 171 2.32 14.05 -5.26
N THR A 172 1.57 13.18 -4.57
CA THR A 172 1.95 11.79 -4.41
C THR A 172 1.36 10.93 -5.52
N GLU A 173 2.12 9.98 -6.02
CA GLU A 173 1.65 9.02 -7.03
C GLU A 173 0.43 8.24 -6.50
N ARG A 174 -0.57 8.07 -7.35
CA ARG A 174 -1.75 7.25 -7.04
C ARG A 174 -1.42 5.76 -6.99
N MET A 175 -0.43 5.35 -7.78
CA MET A 175 0.07 3.99 -7.79
C MET A 175 1.58 4.01 -7.97
N SER A 176 2.26 3.15 -7.24
CA SER A 176 3.70 2.96 -7.36
C SER A 176 4.00 1.47 -7.32
N TYR A 177 4.92 1.02 -8.16
CA TYR A 177 5.46 -0.34 -8.16
C TYR A 177 6.97 -0.31 -8.01
N SER A 178 7.46 -0.89 -6.93
CA SER A 178 8.88 -1.17 -6.74
C SER A 178 9.16 -2.64 -7.04
N ALA A 179 9.72 -2.92 -8.23
CA ALA A 179 10.10 -4.28 -8.63
C ALA A 179 11.14 -4.88 -7.68
N HIS A 180 12.07 -4.04 -7.18
CA HIS A 180 13.13 -4.47 -6.28
C HIS A 180 12.58 -4.96 -4.94
N HIS A 181 11.60 -4.25 -4.37
CA HIS A 181 10.92 -4.60 -3.12
C HIS A 181 9.73 -5.52 -3.34
N ARG A 182 9.32 -5.76 -4.59
CA ARG A 182 8.09 -6.48 -4.93
C ARG A 182 6.88 -5.90 -4.22
N MET A 183 6.76 -4.59 -4.23
CA MET A 183 5.73 -3.86 -3.53
C MET A 183 4.97 -2.92 -4.45
N ILE A 184 3.66 -2.94 -4.32
CA ILE A 184 2.73 -2.02 -4.98
C ILE A 184 2.04 -1.21 -3.90
N THR A 185 2.01 0.11 -4.07
CA THR A 185 1.19 1.01 -3.25
C THR A 185 0.10 1.60 -4.12
N MET A 186 -1.11 1.64 -3.60
CA MET A 186 -2.29 2.23 -4.25
C MET A 186 -2.89 3.26 -3.32
N LYS A 187 -2.84 4.54 -3.71
CA LYS A 187 -3.37 5.67 -2.93
C LYS A 187 -4.60 6.23 -3.60
N ASN A 188 -5.68 6.33 -2.85
CA ASN A 188 -6.89 7.02 -3.26
C ASN A 188 -7.22 8.09 -2.22
N TYR A 189 -6.51 9.23 -2.35
CA TYR A 189 -6.58 10.35 -1.39
C TYR A 189 -7.59 11.44 -1.79
N ASN A 190 -8.38 11.18 -2.82
CA ASN A 190 -9.51 12.05 -3.14
C ASN A 190 -10.56 11.99 -2.03
N GLY A 191 -11.05 13.13 -1.57
CA GLY A 191 -12.00 13.22 -0.46
C GLY A 191 -11.38 13.04 0.94
N ASN A 192 -12.22 12.96 1.96
CA ASN A 192 -11.82 12.95 3.38
C ASN A 192 -11.40 11.56 3.89
N ASN A 193 -11.95 10.49 3.31
CA ASN A 193 -11.47 9.15 3.60
C ASN A 193 -10.22 8.86 2.76
N LYS A 194 -9.06 9.09 3.31
CA LYS A 194 -7.77 8.85 2.68
C LYS A 194 -7.49 7.34 2.68
N MET A 195 -7.77 6.71 1.55
CA MET A 195 -7.63 5.26 1.37
C MET A 195 -6.26 4.93 0.77
N MET A 196 -5.61 3.93 1.32
CA MET A 196 -4.39 3.36 0.76
C MET A 196 -4.39 1.85 0.95
N ALA A 197 -3.95 1.12 -0.07
CA ALA A 197 -3.70 -0.30 -0.01
C ALA A 197 -2.28 -0.61 -0.50
N LEU A 198 -1.67 -1.61 0.11
CA LEU A 198 -0.38 -2.14 -0.31
C LEU A 198 -0.50 -3.63 -0.60
N LEU A 199 0.23 -4.07 -1.63
CA LEU A 199 0.55 -5.48 -1.87
C LEU A 199 2.05 -5.66 -1.77
N TYR A 200 2.49 -6.59 -0.93
CA TYR A 200 3.88 -6.89 -0.69
C TYR A 200 4.16 -8.35 -1.00
N GLY A 201 4.95 -8.61 -2.05
CA GLY A 201 5.35 -9.96 -2.43
C GLY A 201 6.39 -10.57 -1.50
N GLY A 202 7.14 -9.73 -0.84
CA GLY A 202 8.21 -10.12 0.05
C GLY A 202 9.46 -10.64 -0.66
N LYS A 203 10.60 -10.42 -0.05
CA LYS A 203 11.88 -11.02 -0.43
C LYS A 203 12.70 -11.18 0.84
N LYS A 204 13.19 -12.37 1.14
CA LYS A 204 14.09 -12.55 2.27
C LYS A 204 15.44 -11.88 2.03
N GLY A 205 15.96 -11.21 3.04
CA GLY A 205 17.30 -10.58 3.07
C GLY A 205 17.24 -9.08 3.37
N TYR A 206 18.31 -8.52 3.88
CA TYR A 206 18.46 -7.09 4.15
C TYR A 206 17.28 -6.46 4.90
N HIS A 207 16.92 -6.96 6.08
CA HIS A 207 15.79 -6.47 6.88
C HIS A 207 14.42 -6.53 6.14
N LEU A 208 14.31 -7.40 5.14
CA LEU A 208 13.06 -7.67 4.45
C LEU A 208 12.49 -9.02 4.89
N SER A 209 11.19 -9.09 5.07
CA SER A 209 10.47 -10.31 5.43
C SER A 209 9.82 -10.94 4.21
N ALA A 210 9.65 -12.26 4.26
CA ALA A 210 9.06 -13.03 3.17
C ALA A 210 7.56 -13.22 3.40
N ASN A 211 6.76 -12.22 3.09
CA ASN A 211 5.36 -12.11 3.54
C ASN A 211 4.31 -12.57 2.50
N GLY A 212 4.74 -12.99 1.34
CA GLY A 212 3.93 -13.70 0.35
C GLY A 212 2.59 -13.11 -0.05
N LEU A 213 2.60 -12.04 -0.83
CA LEU A 213 1.41 -11.28 -1.23
C LEU A 213 0.62 -10.75 -0.01
N ALA A 214 1.33 -10.32 1.03
CA ALA A 214 0.71 -9.64 2.16
C ALA A 214 0.02 -8.35 1.70
N MET A 215 -1.12 -8.06 2.32
CA MET A 215 -1.90 -6.85 2.08
C MET A 215 -1.88 -5.96 3.31
N GLN A 216 -1.78 -4.65 3.10
CA GLN A 216 -2.02 -3.67 4.15
C GLN A 216 -3.14 -2.73 3.72
N LEU A 217 -4.02 -2.36 4.64
CA LEU A 217 -5.14 -1.46 4.38
C LEU A 217 -5.12 -0.28 5.33
N TYR A 218 -5.39 0.89 4.77
CA TYR A 218 -5.47 2.17 5.48
C TYR A 218 -6.85 2.79 5.31
N GLY A 219 -7.25 3.62 6.25
CA GLY A 219 -8.48 4.39 6.15
C GLY A 219 -8.39 5.67 6.96
N PHE A 220 -8.93 6.76 6.45
CA PHE A 220 -8.88 8.08 7.08
C PHE A 220 -7.46 8.55 7.40
N GLY A 221 -6.47 8.07 6.62
CA GLY A 221 -5.06 8.39 6.80
C GLY A 221 -4.31 7.49 7.80
N TYR A 222 -4.94 6.52 8.41
CA TYR A 222 -4.34 5.63 9.41
C TYR A 222 -4.17 4.20 8.89
N ALA A 223 -3.10 3.52 9.32
CA ALA A 223 -2.96 2.08 9.15
C ALA A 223 -4.05 1.36 9.96
N LEU A 224 -4.86 0.53 9.31
CA LEU A 224 -5.90 -0.26 9.96
C LEU A 224 -5.51 -1.74 9.99
N ALA A 225 -4.96 -2.25 8.90
CA ALA A 225 -4.46 -3.62 8.78
C ALA A 225 -2.99 -3.59 8.33
N PRO A 226 -2.05 -3.35 9.25
CA PRO A 226 -0.63 -3.31 8.95
C PRO A 226 -0.06 -4.70 8.69
N ASP A 227 1.17 -4.75 8.17
CA ASP A 227 1.99 -5.96 8.16
C ASP A 227 2.53 -6.28 9.57
N ALA A 228 3.07 -7.47 9.75
CA ALA A 228 3.60 -7.99 11.02
C ALA A 228 4.73 -7.18 11.67
N ALA A 229 5.36 -6.30 10.94
CA ALA A 229 6.36 -5.40 11.49
C ALA A 229 5.78 -4.57 12.66
N GLY A 230 6.62 -3.89 13.41
CA GLY A 230 6.14 -3.09 14.55
C GLY A 230 6.37 -3.74 15.90
N TYR A 231 7.39 -4.61 15.99
CA TYR A 231 7.93 -5.09 17.27
C TYR A 231 8.76 -3.99 17.97
N GLU A 232 8.87 -4.09 19.28
CA GLU A 232 9.56 -3.04 20.05
C GLU A 232 11.10 -3.15 19.96
N SER A 233 11.63 -4.37 19.90
CA SER A 233 13.06 -4.64 19.90
C SER A 233 13.37 -5.99 19.26
N TYR A 234 14.57 -6.15 18.71
CA TYR A 234 15.11 -7.47 18.31
C TYR A 234 15.23 -8.47 19.47
N TRP A 235 15.09 -8.00 20.70
CA TRP A 235 15.09 -8.81 21.92
C TRP A 235 13.68 -9.10 22.45
N SER A 236 12.65 -8.63 21.77
CA SER A 236 11.26 -8.93 22.15
C SER A 236 10.97 -10.42 21.99
N ALA A 237 10.19 -10.97 22.91
CA ALA A 237 9.84 -12.40 22.88
C ALA A 237 9.08 -12.80 21.61
N ASP A 238 8.37 -11.87 21.02
CA ASP A 238 7.54 -12.02 19.82
C ASP A 238 8.19 -11.57 18.51
N VAL A 239 9.50 -11.26 18.52
CA VAL A 239 10.21 -10.80 17.32
C VAL A 239 10.13 -11.80 16.17
N THR A 240 10.23 -13.09 16.46
CA THR A 240 10.11 -14.15 15.44
C THR A 240 8.75 -14.14 14.75
N TYR A 241 7.68 -13.90 15.50
CA TYR A 241 6.35 -13.74 14.94
C TYR A 241 6.29 -12.56 13.98
N HIS A 242 6.77 -11.39 14.39
CA HIS A 242 6.75 -10.17 13.58
C HIS A 242 7.60 -10.26 12.31
N GLN A 243 8.61 -11.12 12.31
CA GLN A 243 9.45 -11.38 11.13
C GLN A 243 8.95 -12.54 10.26
N SER A 244 7.87 -13.22 10.67
CA SER A 244 7.29 -14.34 9.94
C SER A 244 6.09 -13.93 9.09
N ALA A 245 5.78 -14.74 8.07
CA ALA A 245 4.58 -14.53 7.26
C ALA A 245 3.27 -14.72 8.07
N THR A 246 3.32 -15.42 9.21
CA THR A 246 2.16 -15.63 10.09
C THR A 246 1.64 -14.32 10.68
N GLY A 247 2.50 -13.33 10.89
CA GLY A 247 2.09 -12.01 11.34
C GLY A 247 1.58 -11.10 10.23
N SER A 248 1.48 -11.57 8.99
CA SER A 248 1.09 -10.78 7.83
C SER A 248 -0.33 -11.10 7.35
N ASN A 249 -0.97 -10.18 6.65
CA ASN A 249 -2.28 -10.38 6.05
C ASN A 249 -2.16 -11.15 4.73
N THR A 250 -1.99 -12.46 4.81
CA THR A 250 -1.69 -13.36 3.69
C THR A 250 -2.41 -14.71 3.82
N ILE A 251 -2.17 -15.63 2.89
CA ILE A 251 -2.58 -17.03 3.01
C ILE A 251 -1.39 -17.88 3.46
N MET A 252 -1.59 -18.61 4.56
CA MET A 252 -0.69 -19.65 5.09
C MET A 252 -1.29 -21.05 4.81
N PRO A 253 -0.50 -22.10 4.68
CA PRO A 253 0.95 -22.16 4.58
C PRO A 253 1.43 -21.70 3.20
N GLY A 254 2.50 -22.15 2.75
CA GLY A 254 3.10 -21.85 1.46
C GLY A 254 4.33 -21.01 1.63
N TYR A 255 4.58 -20.65 2.88
CA TYR A 255 5.78 -19.95 3.27
C TYR A 255 6.31 -20.62 4.54
N THR A 256 7.10 -21.68 4.35
CA THR A 256 7.92 -22.21 5.43
C THR A 256 9.04 -21.22 5.70
N GLU A 257 9.56 -21.23 6.92
CA GLU A 257 10.63 -20.35 7.36
C GLU A 257 11.67 -20.07 6.29
N GLY A 258 11.72 -18.85 5.87
CA GLY A 258 12.79 -18.36 5.02
C GLY A 258 12.74 -18.78 3.55
N GLU A 259 11.76 -19.54 3.13
CA GLU A 259 11.65 -20.01 1.76
C GLU A 259 10.39 -19.56 1.06
N ILE A 260 10.23 -18.25 0.89
CA ILE A 260 9.39 -17.86 -0.23
C ILE A 260 10.26 -17.95 -1.49
N LYS A 261 10.13 -19.04 -2.19
CA LYS A 261 10.58 -19.15 -3.58
C LYS A 261 9.62 -18.38 -4.51
N ILE A 262 9.30 -17.15 -4.17
CA ILE A 262 8.70 -16.25 -5.14
C ILE A 262 9.86 -15.73 -5.98
N ASN A 263 10.19 -16.49 -7.02
CA ASN A 263 11.25 -16.12 -7.93
C ASN A 263 10.89 -14.87 -8.74
N ALA A 264 9.59 -14.64 -8.97
CA ALA A 264 9.07 -13.46 -9.64
C ALA A 264 7.69 -13.11 -9.10
N MET A 265 7.38 -11.83 -9.03
CA MET A 265 6.04 -11.29 -8.88
C MET A 265 5.65 -10.72 -10.23
N GLU A 266 4.55 -11.20 -10.81
CA GLU A 266 4.02 -10.71 -12.07
C GLU A 266 2.83 -9.80 -11.79
N PRO A 267 3.05 -8.48 -11.68
CA PRO A 267 1.98 -7.54 -11.39
C PRO A 267 1.26 -7.16 -12.67
N MET A 268 -0.06 -7.17 -12.62
CA MET A 268 -0.93 -6.47 -13.53
C MET A 268 -1.53 -5.29 -12.78
N VAL A 269 -1.12 -4.10 -13.13
CA VAL A 269 -1.52 -2.87 -12.43
C VAL A 269 -2.23 -1.93 -13.38
N ASP A 270 -3.14 -1.15 -12.85
CA ASP A 270 -3.91 -0.17 -13.60
C ASP A 270 -2.99 0.91 -14.20
N SER A 271 -2.75 0.85 -15.50
CA SER A 271 -1.86 1.78 -16.20
C SER A 271 -2.33 3.24 -16.09
N LEU A 272 -3.64 3.48 -15.94
CA LEU A 272 -4.19 4.82 -15.78
C LEU A 272 -3.84 5.43 -14.43
N SER A 273 -3.61 4.60 -13.41
CA SER A 273 -3.29 5.05 -12.06
C SER A 273 -1.86 5.56 -11.90
N TYR A 274 -0.96 5.29 -12.84
CA TYR A 274 0.40 5.85 -12.84
C TYR A 274 0.44 7.33 -13.19
N THR A 275 -0.62 7.87 -13.76
CA THR A 275 -0.67 9.30 -14.04
C THR A 275 -1.01 10.05 -12.75
N ASN A 276 -0.23 11.08 -12.42
CA ASN A 276 -0.39 11.87 -11.19
C ASN A 276 -1.55 12.88 -11.25
N SER A 277 -2.38 12.85 -12.28
CA SER A 277 -3.47 13.79 -12.40
C SER A 277 -4.58 13.50 -11.38
N LYS A 278 -4.89 14.47 -10.53
CA LYS A 278 -6.06 14.46 -9.63
C LYS A 278 -7.38 14.31 -10.38
N GLU A 279 -7.37 14.59 -11.67
CA GLU A 279 -8.52 14.60 -12.55
C GLU A 279 -8.82 13.25 -13.18
N LEU A 280 -7.87 12.28 -13.13
CA LEU A 280 -8.14 10.91 -13.54
C LEU A 280 -9.14 10.27 -12.58
N ASN A 281 -9.89 9.29 -13.10
CA ASN A 281 -10.93 8.63 -12.33
C ASN A 281 -10.62 8.56 -10.83
N PRO A 282 -11.27 9.39 -9.98
CA PRO A 282 -10.94 9.49 -8.57
C PRO A 282 -11.46 8.29 -7.76
N TYR A 283 -12.14 7.34 -8.40
CA TYR A 283 -12.94 6.33 -7.71
C TYR A 283 -12.25 4.98 -7.57
N ILE A 284 -11.28 4.63 -8.44
CA ILE A 284 -10.76 3.27 -8.49
C ILE A 284 -9.26 3.18 -8.78
N ASN A 285 -8.60 2.26 -8.09
CA ASN A 285 -7.28 1.73 -8.41
C ASN A 285 -7.32 0.22 -8.19
N PHE A 286 -6.57 -0.56 -8.98
CA PHE A 286 -6.42 -1.98 -8.70
C PHE A 286 -5.02 -2.50 -9.06
N ALA A 287 -4.66 -3.61 -8.45
CA ALA A 287 -3.52 -4.43 -8.80
C ALA A 287 -3.91 -5.92 -8.70
N ASP A 288 -3.51 -6.72 -9.67
CA ASP A 288 -3.65 -8.17 -9.67
C ASP A 288 -2.27 -8.80 -9.81
N VAL A 289 -1.87 -9.63 -8.86
CA VAL A 289 -0.50 -10.09 -8.73
C VAL A 289 -0.47 -11.61 -8.61
N THR A 290 0.33 -12.23 -9.47
CA THR A 290 0.65 -13.66 -9.40
C THR A 290 2.04 -13.83 -8.80
N ALA A 291 2.16 -14.75 -7.86
CA ALA A 291 3.44 -15.10 -7.22
C ALA A 291 3.44 -16.58 -6.83
N GLY A 292 4.13 -17.39 -7.59
CA GLY A 292 4.14 -18.87 -7.42
C GLY A 292 2.72 -19.44 -7.50
N GLU A 293 2.34 -20.22 -6.50
CA GLU A 293 1.03 -20.88 -6.40
C GLU A 293 -0.12 -19.96 -5.94
N LYS A 294 0.14 -18.66 -5.83
CA LYS A 294 -0.83 -17.69 -5.32
C LYS A 294 -1.08 -16.56 -6.31
N ARG A 295 -2.31 -16.04 -6.28
CA ARG A 295 -2.71 -14.84 -7.00
C ARG A 295 -3.63 -14.00 -6.13
N ARG A 296 -3.33 -12.71 -6.03
CA ARG A 296 -4.13 -11.77 -5.26
C ARG A 296 -4.44 -10.53 -6.07
N MET A 297 -5.73 -10.21 -6.16
CA MET A 297 -6.19 -8.95 -6.72
C MET A 297 -6.74 -8.07 -5.60
N VAL A 298 -6.27 -6.83 -5.53
CA VAL A 298 -6.78 -5.82 -4.60
C VAL A 298 -7.20 -4.59 -5.39
N ALA A 299 -8.39 -4.07 -5.08
CA ALA A 299 -8.86 -2.80 -5.61
C ALA A 299 -9.25 -1.84 -4.48
N THR A 300 -8.96 -0.55 -4.67
CA THR A 300 -9.47 0.53 -3.83
C THR A 300 -10.63 1.18 -4.56
N ILE A 301 -11.80 1.24 -3.96
CA ILE A 301 -13.03 1.71 -4.61
C ILE A 301 -13.70 2.76 -3.72
N ARG A 302 -13.76 3.99 -4.22
CA ARG A 302 -14.40 5.11 -3.54
C ARG A 302 -15.87 5.23 -3.97
N THR A 303 -16.77 5.42 -3.01
CA THR A 303 -18.21 5.61 -3.26
C THR A 303 -18.66 7.06 -3.05
N SER A 304 -17.93 7.81 -2.21
CA SER A 304 -18.11 9.25 -1.99
C SER A 304 -16.82 9.84 -1.41
N ASP A 305 -16.79 11.13 -1.09
CA ASP A 305 -15.65 11.77 -0.41
C ASP A 305 -15.37 11.17 0.97
N GLU A 306 -16.40 10.69 1.65
CA GLU A 306 -16.32 10.14 3.01
C GLU A 306 -16.20 8.61 3.03
N THR A 307 -16.61 7.94 1.96
CA THR A 307 -16.84 6.49 1.97
C THR A 307 -16.17 5.79 0.81
N GLY A 308 -15.80 4.55 1.05
CA GLY A 308 -15.23 3.64 0.06
C GLY A 308 -14.92 2.29 0.70
N TYR A 309 -14.51 1.36 -0.13
CA TYR A 309 -14.19 0.01 0.29
C TYR A 309 -13.02 -0.57 -0.54
N TYR A 310 -12.46 -1.66 -0.05
CA TYR A 310 -11.47 -2.47 -0.75
C TYR A 310 -12.10 -3.79 -1.16
N LEU A 311 -11.74 -4.26 -2.36
CA LEU A 311 -11.97 -5.63 -2.77
C LEU A 311 -10.66 -6.40 -2.65
N ASP A 312 -10.70 -7.57 -2.03
CA ASP A 312 -9.60 -8.54 -1.97
C ASP A 312 -10.06 -9.89 -2.51
N LEU A 313 -9.42 -10.35 -3.56
CA LEU A 313 -9.62 -11.68 -4.15
C LEU A 313 -8.31 -12.45 -4.02
N PHE A 314 -8.25 -13.44 -3.14
CA PHE A 314 -7.02 -14.19 -2.90
C PHE A 314 -7.19 -15.67 -3.24
N ARG A 315 -6.44 -16.13 -4.23
CA ARG A 315 -6.42 -17.50 -4.74
C ARG A 315 -5.16 -18.24 -4.31
N SER A 316 -5.27 -19.55 -4.11
CA SER A 316 -4.14 -20.44 -3.84
C SER A 316 -4.36 -21.82 -4.44
N ASN A 317 -3.35 -22.34 -5.12
CA ASN A 317 -3.29 -23.75 -5.57
C ASN A 317 -2.76 -24.70 -4.50
N LEU A 318 -2.42 -24.18 -3.32
CA LEU A 318 -1.92 -24.97 -2.22
C LEU A 318 -3.08 -25.62 -1.45
N ASP A 319 -2.80 -26.73 -0.79
CA ASP A 319 -3.67 -27.33 0.23
C ASP A 319 -3.44 -26.64 1.60
N ASN A 320 -4.43 -26.79 2.49
CA ASN A 320 -4.38 -26.28 3.88
C ASN A 320 -4.16 -24.76 3.95
N ASN A 321 -5.06 -24.00 3.33
CA ASN A 321 -4.98 -22.55 3.30
C ASN A 321 -5.64 -21.93 4.52
N ASP A 322 -4.88 -21.11 5.25
CA ASP A 322 -5.37 -20.21 6.28
C ASP A 322 -5.22 -18.76 5.78
N TYR A 323 -6.33 -18.11 5.52
CA TYR A 323 -6.37 -16.68 5.25
C TYR A 323 -6.26 -15.93 6.57
N LEU A 324 -5.13 -15.23 6.77
CA LEU A 324 -4.83 -14.45 7.96
C LEU A 324 -5.15 -12.98 7.73
N TYR A 325 -5.87 -12.36 8.66
CA TYR A 325 -6.15 -10.93 8.62
C TYR A 325 -6.07 -10.30 10.02
N HIS A 326 -5.07 -9.46 10.19
CA HIS A 326 -4.76 -8.70 11.39
C HIS A 326 -5.30 -7.28 11.22
N ASN A 327 -6.05 -6.79 12.20
CA ASN A 327 -6.51 -5.41 12.18
C ASN A 327 -6.28 -4.74 13.53
N LEU A 328 -5.82 -3.51 13.52
CA LEU A 328 -5.64 -2.72 14.73
C LEU A 328 -7.00 -2.49 15.40
N GLY A 329 -7.09 -2.76 16.69
CA GLY A 329 -8.33 -2.63 17.44
C GLY A 329 -8.23 -3.22 18.84
N THR A 330 -9.34 -3.14 19.59
CA THR A 330 -9.49 -3.70 20.93
C THR A 330 -10.37 -4.95 20.95
N SER A 331 -11.14 -5.18 19.89
CA SER A 331 -12.03 -6.33 19.78
C SER A 331 -12.37 -6.69 18.33
N LEU A 332 -12.76 -7.95 18.14
CA LEU A 332 -13.27 -8.49 16.89
C LEU A 332 -14.57 -9.26 17.19
N SER A 333 -15.60 -9.04 16.37
CA SER A 333 -16.87 -9.76 16.44
C SER A 333 -17.34 -10.18 15.04
N LEU A 334 -17.96 -11.36 14.96
CA LEU A 334 -18.46 -11.93 13.72
C LEU A 334 -20.00 -11.90 13.70
N TYR A 335 -20.57 -11.68 12.51
CA TYR A 335 -22.01 -11.60 12.32
C TYR A 335 -22.43 -12.32 11.04
N THR A 336 -23.65 -12.86 11.05
CA THR A 336 -24.32 -13.31 9.82
C THR A 336 -24.67 -12.12 8.92
N LYS A 337 -24.99 -12.36 7.65
CA LYS A 337 -25.54 -11.32 6.74
C LYS A 337 -26.76 -10.57 7.31
N SER A 338 -27.55 -11.22 8.16
CA SER A 338 -28.69 -10.61 8.83
C SER A 338 -28.33 -9.90 10.15
N ASN A 339 -27.06 -9.63 10.37
CA ASN A 339 -26.52 -8.93 11.54
C ASN A 339 -26.74 -9.65 12.88
N LYS A 340 -26.89 -10.98 12.87
CA LYS A 340 -26.93 -11.80 14.09
C LYS A 340 -25.51 -12.22 14.45
N GLU A 341 -25.09 -12.01 15.69
CA GLU A 341 -23.75 -12.38 16.16
C GLU A 341 -23.52 -13.90 16.08
N LEU A 342 -22.36 -14.28 15.55
CA LEU A 342 -21.88 -15.66 15.51
C LEU A 342 -21.06 -15.94 16.77
N LYS A 343 -21.49 -16.95 17.55
CA LYS A 343 -20.80 -17.35 18.76
C LYS A 343 -19.76 -18.43 18.45
N LEU A 344 -18.51 -18.15 18.74
CA LEU A 344 -17.41 -19.08 18.58
C LEU A 344 -17.16 -19.84 19.88
N THR A 345 -16.71 -21.09 19.76
CA THR A 345 -16.34 -21.97 20.89
C THR A 345 -14.83 -21.91 21.09
N SER A 346 -14.39 -21.80 22.33
CA SER A 346 -12.96 -21.87 22.67
C SER A 346 -12.38 -23.24 22.30
N VAL A 347 -11.18 -23.23 21.73
CA VAL A 347 -10.39 -24.41 21.40
C VAL A 347 -9.00 -24.28 22.01
N GLU A 348 -8.25 -25.36 22.07
CA GLU A 348 -6.91 -25.37 22.68
C GLU A 348 -5.91 -24.63 21.78
N ASP A 349 -5.93 -24.92 20.47
CA ASP A 349 -5.07 -24.31 19.46
C ASP A 349 -5.76 -24.33 18.08
N LEU A 350 -5.02 -23.95 17.03
CA LEU A 350 -5.51 -23.98 15.65
C LEU A 350 -5.25 -25.33 14.95
N GLY A 351 -4.63 -26.30 15.62
CA GLY A 351 -4.31 -27.61 15.04
C GLY A 351 -3.32 -27.54 13.87
N VAL A 352 -2.34 -26.62 13.93
CA VAL A 352 -1.38 -26.39 12.85
C VAL A 352 0.02 -26.82 13.28
N THR A 353 0.62 -27.69 12.48
CA THR A 353 1.99 -28.19 12.72
C THR A 353 2.98 -27.79 11.63
N TYR A 354 2.51 -27.12 10.58
CA TYR A 354 3.27 -26.82 9.36
C TYR A 354 3.84 -25.41 9.28
N SER A 355 3.56 -24.54 10.24
CA SER A 355 4.06 -23.18 10.25
C SER A 355 4.44 -22.72 11.64
N LYS A 356 5.59 -22.06 11.75
CA LYS A 356 5.97 -21.33 12.96
C LYS A 356 5.17 -20.03 13.06
N GLY A 357 4.98 -19.55 14.26
CA GLY A 357 4.25 -18.33 14.57
C GLY A 357 2.81 -18.56 15.02
N TYR A 358 2.22 -19.74 14.78
CA TYR A 358 0.88 -20.07 15.28
C TYR A 358 0.85 -20.26 16.80
N ASP A 359 1.97 -20.61 17.38
CA ASP A 359 2.20 -20.72 18.83
C ASP A 359 2.12 -19.36 19.56
N TYR A 360 2.18 -18.26 18.84
CA TYR A 360 1.97 -16.91 19.37
C TYR A 360 0.48 -16.50 19.42
N PHE A 361 -0.43 -17.23 18.78
CA PHE A 361 -1.85 -16.94 18.82
C PHE A 361 -2.47 -17.38 20.15
N ALA A 362 -2.97 -16.42 20.90
CA ALA A 362 -3.63 -16.67 22.18
C ALA A 362 -5.17 -16.70 22.05
N ASN A 363 -5.83 -17.34 23.03
CA ASN A 363 -7.29 -17.37 23.18
C ASN A 363 -8.05 -17.80 21.92
N PRO A 364 -7.67 -18.89 21.23
CA PRO A 364 -8.32 -19.27 19.99
C PRO A 364 -9.77 -19.70 20.22
N ARG A 365 -10.65 -19.16 19.38
CA ARG A 365 -12.08 -19.52 19.33
C ARG A 365 -12.44 -19.88 17.90
N LYS A 366 -13.34 -20.83 17.70
CA LYS A 366 -13.65 -21.45 16.41
C LYS A 366 -15.15 -21.57 16.17
N ILE A 367 -15.55 -21.47 14.89
CA ILE A 367 -16.84 -21.88 14.35
C ILE A 367 -16.64 -22.46 12.96
N SER A 368 -17.40 -23.53 12.62
CA SER A 368 -17.56 -23.95 11.23
C SER A 368 -18.74 -23.18 10.61
N TYR A 369 -18.49 -22.42 9.55
CA TYR A 369 -19.51 -21.56 8.95
C TYR A 369 -19.28 -21.43 7.44
N LYS A 370 -20.29 -21.79 6.65
CA LYS A 370 -20.19 -21.87 5.19
C LYS A 370 -20.82 -20.69 4.45
N ASP A 371 -21.70 -19.95 5.11
CA ASP A 371 -22.41 -18.83 4.48
C ASP A 371 -21.57 -17.55 4.56
N ASP A 372 -22.01 -16.52 3.83
CA ASP A 372 -21.41 -15.20 3.90
C ASP A 372 -21.55 -14.61 5.32
N PHE A 373 -20.50 -13.93 5.77
CA PHE A 373 -20.45 -13.34 7.11
C PHE A 373 -19.79 -11.97 7.11
N MET A 374 -20.02 -11.24 8.19
CA MET A 374 -19.41 -9.95 8.45
C MET A 374 -18.50 -10.02 9.65
N VAL A 375 -17.44 -9.21 9.63
CA VAL A 375 -16.51 -9.06 10.75
C VAL A 375 -16.37 -7.57 11.08
N HIS A 376 -16.42 -7.24 12.37
CA HIS A 376 -16.21 -5.89 12.85
C HIS A 376 -15.01 -5.86 13.79
N TRP A 377 -13.99 -5.11 13.43
CA TRP A 377 -12.91 -4.72 14.32
C TRP A 377 -13.24 -3.36 14.91
N LYS A 378 -13.27 -3.26 16.22
CA LYS A 378 -13.52 -2.01 16.93
C LYS A 378 -12.27 -1.58 17.68
N ASN A 379 -12.13 -0.27 17.86
CA ASN A 379 -11.16 0.31 18.75
C ASN A 379 -11.89 1.26 19.70
N ASP A 380 -11.95 0.91 20.98
CA ASP A 380 -12.70 1.68 21.99
C ASP A 380 -12.14 3.09 22.22
N LYS A 381 -10.90 3.33 21.79
CA LYS A 381 -10.20 4.62 21.92
C LYS A 381 -10.12 5.41 20.61
N SER A 382 -10.74 4.94 19.54
CA SER A 382 -10.71 5.59 18.23
C SER A 382 -12.09 5.57 17.58
N PRO A 383 -12.51 6.65 16.93
CA PRO A 383 -13.73 6.65 16.13
C PRO A 383 -13.60 5.85 14.83
N ILE A 384 -12.38 5.37 14.50
CA ILE A 384 -12.07 4.65 13.27
C ILE A 384 -12.05 3.16 13.57
N SER A 385 -12.69 2.38 12.70
CA SER A 385 -12.82 0.93 12.77
C SER A 385 -12.77 0.34 11.37
N MET A 386 -12.72 -1.01 11.28
CA MET A 386 -12.80 -1.76 10.03
C MET A 386 -13.98 -2.71 10.09
N CYS A 387 -14.77 -2.74 9.01
CA CYS A 387 -15.73 -3.80 8.75
C CYS A 387 -15.29 -4.60 7.53
N MET A 388 -15.60 -5.89 7.53
CA MET A 388 -15.36 -6.78 6.40
C MET A 388 -16.61 -7.60 6.11
N TRP A 389 -16.89 -7.80 4.83
CA TRP A 389 -17.78 -8.84 4.32
C TRP A 389 -16.92 -9.93 3.72
N MET A 390 -17.09 -11.17 4.15
CA MET A 390 -16.42 -12.34 3.57
C MET A 390 -17.46 -13.25 2.95
N LEU A 391 -17.28 -13.59 1.67
CA LEU A 391 -18.14 -14.57 1.01
C LEU A 391 -17.84 -15.96 1.56
N GLY A 392 -18.91 -16.73 1.74
CA GLY A 392 -18.86 -18.10 2.25
C GLY A 392 -18.30 -19.10 1.25
N ALA A 393 -17.89 -20.25 1.75
CA ALA A 393 -17.63 -21.47 0.98
C ALA A 393 -17.82 -22.70 1.86
N GLU A 394 -18.11 -23.84 1.23
CA GLU A 394 -18.24 -25.12 1.95
C GLU A 394 -16.95 -25.47 2.68
N ASN A 395 -17.09 -26.13 3.83
CA ASN A 395 -15.99 -26.63 4.66
C ASN A 395 -15.05 -25.54 5.20
N ARG A 396 -15.51 -24.30 5.35
CA ARG A 396 -14.74 -23.24 6.03
C ARG A 396 -14.83 -23.36 7.54
N GLU A 397 -13.68 -23.16 8.15
CA GLU A 397 -13.53 -22.97 9.59
C GLU A 397 -13.05 -21.54 9.83
N ILE A 398 -13.68 -20.85 10.76
CA ILE A 398 -13.33 -19.48 11.10
C ILE A 398 -12.81 -19.47 12.53
N TYR A 399 -11.64 -18.89 12.70
CA TYR A 399 -11.03 -18.70 14.01
C TYR A 399 -10.91 -17.21 14.29
N GLN A 400 -11.09 -16.88 15.55
CA GLN A 400 -10.70 -15.61 16.14
C GLN A 400 -9.59 -15.87 17.12
N VAL A 401 -8.50 -15.12 17.04
CA VAL A 401 -7.33 -15.24 17.91
C VAL A 401 -6.83 -13.87 18.33
N ASP A 402 -6.08 -13.83 19.40
CA ASP A 402 -5.34 -12.69 19.88
C ASP A 402 -3.87 -12.86 19.44
N ALA A 403 -3.46 -12.14 18.39
CA ALA A 403 -2.08 -12.12 17.92
C ALA A 403 -1.22 -11.16 18.77
N PRO A 404 0.12 -11.27 18.75
CA PRO A 404 1.00 -10.33 19.41
C PRO A 404 0.68 -8.87 19.11
N TYR A 405 0.88 -8.03 20.08
CA TYR A 405 0.73 -6.59 19.97
C TYR A 405 1.72 -5.98 18.97
N THR A 406 1.29 -4.97 18.23
CA THR A 406 2.18 -4.16 17.36
C THR A 406 2.28 -2.71 17.86
N THR A 407 3.47 -2.11 17.74
CA THR A 407 3.70 -0.70 18.09
C THR A 407 2.81 0.27 17.30
N LEU A 408 2.29 -0.14 16.14
CA LEU A 408 1.38 0.64 15.31
C LEU A 408 0.00 0.87 15.96
N ASN A 409 -0.41 0.05 16.91
CA ASN A 409 -1.62 0.29 17.69
C ASN A 409 -1.63 1.68 18.36
N LYS A 410 -0.45 2.24 18.63
CA LYS A 410 -0.28 3.61 19.16
C LYS A 410 -0.75 4.68 18.17
N ALA A 411 -0.68 4.43 16.86
CA ALA A 411 -1.05 5.40 15.83
C ALA A 411 -2.56 5.68 15.77
N LEU A 412 -3.39 4.72 16.20
CA LEU A 412 -4.86 4.89 16.25
C LEU A 412 -5.37 5.59 17.52
N THR A 413 -4.51 5.87 18.47
CA THR A 413 -4.83 6.53 19.74
C THR A 413 -4.00 7.79 19.94
N PRO A 414 -4.17 8.83 19.10
CA PRO A 414 -3.38 10.05 19.24
C PRO A 414 -3.66 10.72 20.59
N GLY A 415 -2.60 10.95 21.35
CA GLY A 415 -2.60 11.82 22.53
C GLY A 415 -2.78 11.17 23.92
N GLU A 416 -3.29 9.93 24.02
CA GLU A 416 -3.51 9.27 25.30
C GLU A 416 -3.12 7.79 25.28
N VAL A 417 -1.86 7.46 25.25
CA VAL A 417 -1.45 6.06 25.42
C VAL A 417 -0.99 5.82 26.84
N SER A 418 -1.92 5.69 27.77
CA SER A 418 -1.60 5.12 29.09
C SER A 418 -1.41 3.60 29.03
N THR A 419 -2.13 2.90 28.14
CA THR A 419 -2.01 1.45 27.92
C THR A 419 -2.40 1.10 26.49
N PRO A 420 -1.43 0.74 25.61
CA PRO A 420 -1.75 0.17 24.31
C PRO A 420 -2.54 -1.15 24.48
N PRO A 421 -3.32 -1.58 23.47
CA PRO A 421 -3.88 -2.92 23.46
C PRO A 421 -2.77 -3.96 23.64
N SER A 422 -3.04 -5.00 24.42
CA SER A 422 -2.05 -6.06 24.71
C SER A 422 -1.93 -7.09 23.57
N PHE A 423 -2.79 -7.01 22.56
CA PHE A 423 -2.87 -7.95 21.45
C PHE A 423 -3.43 -7.27 20.20
N THR A 424 -3.32 -7.95 19.05
CA THR A 424 -3.94 -7.56 17.78
C THR A 424 -5.07 -8.54 17.46
N PRO A 425 -6.35 -8.10 17.40
CA PRO A 425 -7.47 -8.98 17.07
C PRO A 425 -7.35 -9.52 15.65
N THR A 426 -7.23 -10.83 15.52
CA THR A 426 -6.90 -11.50 14.26
C THR A 426 -7.97 -12.50 13.86
N LEU A 427 -8.33 -12.46 12.57
CA LEU A 427 -9.20 -13.42 11.92
C LEU A 427 -8.35 -14.45 11.17
N VAL A 428 -8.69 -15.75 11.33
CA VAL A 428 -8.14 -16.80 10.50
C VAL A 428 -9.31 -17.54 9.83
N VAL A 429 -9.29 -17.60 8.50
CA VAL A 429 -10.31 -18.35 7.74
C VAL A 429 -9.63 -19.51 7.03
N ARG A 430 -9.92 -20.72 7.48
CA ARG A 430 -9.33 -21.95 6.96
C ARG A 430 -10.16 -22.56 5.84
N GLN A 431 -9.50 -22.90 4.74
CA GLN A 431 -10.06 -23.65 3.63
C GLN A 431 -8.99 -24.60 3.07
N ASN A 432 -9.17 -25.89 3.32
CA ASN A 432 -8.11 -26.87 3.07
C ASN A 432 -7.91 -27.24 1.59
N SER A 433 -8.85 -26.88 0.70
CA SER A 433 -8.74 -27.18 -0.74
C SER A 433 -9.54 -26.22 -1.59
N ASN A 434 -9.31 -26.26 -2.90
CA ASN A 434 -10.07 -25.50 -3.89
C ASN A 434 -10.01 -23.97 -3.75
N ALA A 435 -9.02 -23.42 -3.06
CA ALA A 435 -8.89 -21.98 -2.89
C ALA A 435 -8.51 -21.24 -4.19
N TRP A 436 -8.16 -21.97 -5.26
CA TRP A 436 -7.98 -21.38 -6.59
C TRP A 436 -9.32 -21.14 -7.27
N THR A 437 -10.20 -22.13 -7.28
CA THR A 437 -11.52 -22.07 -7.93
C THR A 437 -12.59 -21.40 -7.08
N LYS A 438 -12.46 -21.49 -5.75
CA LYS A 438 -13.31 -20.85 -4.75
C LYS A 438 -12.46 -19.96 -3.83
N PRO A 439 -12.01 -18.79 -4.31
CA PRO A 439 -11.05 -17.96 -3.58
C PRO A 439 -11.63 -17.37 -2.28
N PHE A 440 -10.75 -16.84 -1.46
CA PHE A 440 -11.14 -15.93 -0.40
C PHE A 440 -11.53 -14.59 -1.03
N ILE A 441 -12.73 -14.11 -0.72
CA ILE A 441 -13.30 -12.88 -1.29
C ILE A 441 -13.73 -12.00 -0.12
N GLY A 442 -13.02 -10.90 0.07
CA GLY A 442 -13.27 -9.92 1.12
C GLY A 442 -13.63 -8.55 0.56
N ILE A 443 -14.65 -7.91 1.12
CA ILE A 443 -14.95 -6.49 0.94
C ILE A 443 -14.69 -5.80 2.26
N PHE A 444 -13.71 -4.90 2.31
CA PHE A 444 -13.29 -4.20 3.53
C PHE A 444 -13.68 -2.74 3.45
N GLU A 445 -14.32 -2.23 4.49
CA GLU A 445 -14.66 -0.82 4.57
C GLU A 445 -14.09 -0.17 5.84
N PRO A 446 -13.22 0.84 5.71
CA PRO A 446 -12.91 1.73 6.83
C PRO A 446 -14.15 2.49 7.26
N VAL A 447 -14.43 2.49 8.55
CA VAL A 447 -15.62 3.13 9.13
C VAL A 447 -15.20 4.18 10.14
N LYS A 448 -15.76 5.39 10.07
CA LYS A 448 -15.56 6.45 11.04
C LYS A 448 -16.90 6.86 11.66
N ASN A 449 -16.94 6.94 12.99
CA ASN A 449 -18.16 7.27 13.73
C ASN A 449 -19.35 6.36 13.36
N ASN A 450 -19.12 5.06 13.17
CA ASN A 450 -20.12 4.05 12.76
C ASN A 450 -20.79 4.32 11.40
N LYS A 451 -20.25 5.20 10.57
CA LYS A 451 -20.80 5.53 9.25
C LYS A 451 -20.28 4.53 8.21
N LYS A 452 -21.08 3.51 7.95
CA LYS A 452 -20.78 2.47 6.97
C LYS A 452 -21.05 2.94 5.54
N SER A 453 -20.29 2.40 4.58
CA SER A 453 -20.50 2.65 3.15
C SER A 453 -21.13 1.46 2.42
N VAL A 454 -20.90 0.25 2.90
CA VAL A 454 -21.43 -0.99 2.30
C VAL A 454 -22.71 -1.40 3.02
N GLU A 455 -23.80 -1.53 2.25
CA GLU A 455 -25.10 -2.01 2.73
C GLU A 455 -25.23 -3.53 2.56
N SER A 456 -24.79 -4.03 1.39
CA SER A 456 -24.84 -5.47 1.12
C SER A 456 -23.81 -5.89 0.06
N VAL A 457 -23.42 -7.16 0.13
CA VAL A 457 -22.60 -7.85 -0.87
C VAL A 457 -23.35 -9.07 -1.37
N THR A 458 -23.48 -9.23 -2.70
CA THR A 458 -24.17 -10.35 -3.32
C THR A 458 -23.32 -10.96 -4.43
N ALA A 459 -23.13 -12.27 -4.40
CA ALA A 459 -22.45 -12.98 -5.44
C ALA A 459 -23.36 -13.11 -6.69
N LEU A 460 -22.84 -12.79 -7.87
CA LEU A 460 -23.43 -13.11 -9.16
C LEU A 460 -22.89 -14.45 -9.68
N HIS A 461 -21.58 -14.64 -9.51
CA HIS A 461 -20.84 -15.85 -9.86
C HIS A 461 -19.51 -15.85 -9.09
N THR A 462 -19.13 -16.97 -8.47
CA THR A 462 -17.93 -17.04 -7.61
C THR A 462 -17.16 -18.35 -7.81
N GLU A 463 -17.13 -18.88 -9.00
CA GLU A 463 -16.49 -20.17 -9.27
C GLU A 463 -15.46 -20.09 -10.39
N ASN A 464 -14.52 -21.03 -10.38
CA ASN A 464 -13.49 -21.21 -11.38
C ASN A 464 -12.66 -19.93 -11.63
N ASN A 465 -12.52 -19.54 -12.87
CA ASN A 465 -11.69 -18.42 -13.31
C ASN A 465 -12.39 -17.07 -13.27
N PHE A 466 -13.69 -17.04 -12.94
CA PHE A 466 -14.49 -15.83 -12.99
C PHE A 466 -15.22 -15.55 -11.67
N ILE A 467 -15.19 -14.30 -11.25
CA ILE A 467 -15.89 -13.76 -10.08
C ILE A 467 -16.75 -12.58 -10.50
N GLY A 468 -18.02 -12.63 -10.15
CA GLY A 468 -18.95 -11.51 -10.31
C GLY A 468 -19.63 -11.20 -8.99
N LEU A 469 -19.63 -9.93 -8.58
CA LEU A 469 -20.22 -9.45 -7.33
C LEU A 469 -21.06 -8.20 -7.57
N ILE A 470 -22.05 -7.99 -6.72
CA ILE A 470 -22.73 -6.71 -6.55
C ILE A 470 -22.43 -6.20 -5.13
N VAL A 471 -21.91 -5.00 -5.04
CA VAL A 471 -21.76 -4.27 -3.78
C VAL A 471 -22.75 -3.11 -3.79
N ALA A 472 -23.74 -3.15 -2.91
CA ALA A 472 -24.66 -2.05 -2.72
C ALA A 472 -24.13 -1.14 -1.62
N SER A 473 -24.15 0.17 -1.88
CA SER A 473 -23.69 1.19 -0.94
C SER A 473 -24.86 1.92 -0.30
N THR A 474 -24.67 2.37 0.94
CA THR A 474 -25.67 3.11 1.72
C THR A 474 -26.14 4.43 1.08
N ASN A 475 -25.41 4.94 0.08
CA ASN A 475 -25.77 6.12 -0.71
C ASN A 475 -26.56 5.79 -2.00
N GLY A 476 -27.07 4.56 -2.13
CA GLY A 476 -27.88 4.10 -3.26
C GLY A 476 -27.10 3.66 -4.51
N LYS A 477 -25.76 3.67 -4.45
CA LYS A 477 -24.92 3.15 -5.54
C LYS A 477 -24.86 1.63 -5.49
N LYS A 478 -24.79 1.01 -6.68
CA LYS A 478 -24.53 -0.41 -6.86
C LYS A 478 -23.35 -0.59 -7.79
N ASP A 479 -22.30 -1.24 -7.30
CA ASP A 479 -21.12 -1.56 -8.05
C ASP A 479 -21.16 -3.02 -8.48
N TYR A 480 -21.13 -3.28 -9.78
CA TYR A 480 -20.94 -4.61 -10.36
C TYR A 480 -19.45 -4.80 -10.57
N LEU A 481 -18.86 -5.68 -9.80
CA LEU A 481 -17.42 -5.99 -9.84
C LEU A 481 -17.24 -7.33 -10.56
N LEU A 482 -16.44 -7.34 -11.61
CA LEU A 482 -16.16 -8.52 -12.40
C LEU A 482 -14.66 -8.74 -12.48
N HIS A 483 -14.21 -9.94 -12.24
CA HIS A 483 -12.81 -10.34 -12.31
C HIS A 483 -12.67 -11.68 -13.00
N SER A 484 -11.73 -11.77 -13.94
CA SER A 484 -11.37 -13.03 -14.60
C SER A 484 -9.85 -13.21 -14.62
N ILE A 485 -9.42 -14.46 -14.55
CA ILE A 485 -8.01 -14.84 -14.65
C ILE A 485 -7.65 -15.48 -16.00
N ASP A 486 -8.63 -15.69 -16.87
CA ASP A 486 -8.45 -16.33 -18.19
C ASP A 486 -8.73 -15.40 -19.38
N ASN A 487 -9.20 -14.17 -19.11
CA ASN A 487 -9.56 -13.16 -20.12
C ASN A 487 -10.58 -13.67 -21.18
N GLN A 488 -11.31 -14.75 -20.88
CA GLN A 488 -12.36 -15.24 -21.78
C GLN A 488 -13.63 -14.38 -21.68
N PRO A 489 -14.44 -14.33 -22.74
CA PRO A 489 -15.75 -13.68 -22.65
C PRO A 489 -16.68 -14.39 -21.69
N HIS A 490 -17.18 -13.69 -20.71
CA HIS A 490 -18.19 -14.16 -19.75
C HIS A 490 -19.52 -13.44 -19.99
N HIS A 491 -20.59 -14.20 -20.06
CA HIS A 491 -21.94 -13.69 -20.26
C HIS A 491 -22.83 -14.04 -19.06
N LEU A 492 -23.35 -13.03 -18.42
CA LEU A 492 -24.17 -13.15 -17.22
C LEU A 492 -25.62 -12.73 -17.47
N LYS A 493 -26.51 -13.10 -16.57
CA LYS A 493 -27.91 -12.64 -16.59
C LYS A 493 -27.97 -11.10 -16.56
N GLY A 494 -29.01 -10.52 -17.15
CA GLY A 494 -29.22 -9.06 -17.16
C GLY A 494 -28.40 -8.30 -18.21
N ASN A 495 -28.06 -8.94 -19.32
CA ASN A 495 -27.29 -8.32 -20.41
C ASN A 495 -25.93 -7.78 -19.97
N LEU A 496 -25.28 -8.50 -19.08
CA LEU A 496 -23.95 -8.19 -18.56
C LEU A 496 -22.93 -9.11 -19.24
N SER A 497 -21.92 -8.53 -19.89
CA SER A 497 -20.83 -9.28 -20.53
C SER A 497 -19.48 -8.63 -20.22
N PHE A 498 -18.47 -9.46 -20.07
CA PHE A 498 -17.13 -9.02 -19.70
C PHE A 498 -16.06 -9.94 -20.30
N SER A 499 -15.00 -9.32 -20.81
CA SER A 499 -13.75 -9.99 -21.15
C SER A 499 -12.58 -9.10 -20.74
N GLY A 500 -11.78 -9.54 -19.81
CA GLY A 500 -10.67 -8.77 -19.25
C GLY A 500 -10.24 -9.30 -17.89
N ASN A 501 -9.36 -8.55 -17.23
CA ASN A 501 -8.91 -8.92 -15.90
C ASN A 501 -9.84 -8.40 -14.80
N PHE A 502 -10.15 -7.10 -14.79
CA PHE A 502 -11.02 -6.50 -13.79
C PHE A 502 -11.96 -5.46 -14.39
N SER A 503 -13.18 -5.37 -13.89
CA SER A 503 -14.06 -4.26 -14.24
C SER A 503 -14.97 -3.84 -13.09
N LEU A 504 -15.45 -2.60 -13.19
CA LEU A 504 -16.47 -2.05 -12.33
C LEU A 504 -17.50 -1.29 -13.17
N ILE A 505 -18.78 -1.62 -12.95
CA ILE A 505 -19.90 -0.83 -13.47
C ILE A 505 -20.62 -0.24 -12.26
N ARG A 506 -20.73 1.07 -12.19
CA ARG A 506 -21.49 1.76 -11.13
C ARG A 506 -22.83 2.22 -11.64
N GLU A 507 -23.84 1.85 -10.90
CA GLU A 507 -25.23 2.24 -11.15
C GLU A 507 -25.78 3.01 -9.93
N LYS A 508 -26.54 4.05 -10.18
CA LYS A 508 -27.32 4.73 -9.16
C LYS A 508 -28.73 5.00 -9.71
N GLU A 509 -29.76 4.63 -8.96
CA GLU A 509 -31.16 4.82 -9.34
C GLU A 509 -31.49 4.27 -10.76
N GLY A 510 -30.88 3.15 -11.13
CA GLY A 510 -31.06 2.52 -12.45
C GLY A 510 -30.28 3.18 -13.61
N GLN A 511 -29.49 4.22 -13.33
CA GLN A 511 -28.66 4.90 -14.32
C GLN A 511 -27.18 4.52 -14.10
N ILE A 512 -26.48 4.23 -15.20
CA ILE A 512 -25.04 3.98 -15.14
C ILE A 512 -24.32 5.32 -14.97
N GLU A 513 -23.47 5.42 -13.97
CA GLU A 513 -22.62 6.59 -13.68
C GLU A 513 -21.15 6.34 -14.00
N MET A 514 -20.71 5.07 -14.05
CA MET A 514 -19.32 4.72 -14.32
C MET A 514 -19.19 3.36 -14.98
N LEU A 515 -18.27 3.28 -15.93
CA LEU A 515 -17.76 2.06 -16.54
C LEU A 515 -16.24 2.06 -16.39
N TYR A 516 -15.69 1.03 -15.84
CA TYR A 516 -14.25 0.84 -15.72
C TYR A 516 -13.87 -0.54 -16.24
N LEU A 517 -12.94 -0.58 -17.17
CA LEU A 517 -12.38 -1.80 -17.77
C LEU A 517 -10.87 -1.81 -17.53
N GLY A 518 -10.38 -2.75 -16.75
CA GLY A 518 -8.96 -2.93 -16.44
C GLY A 518 -8.39 -4.13 -17.17
N ASN A 519 -7.49 -3.86 -18.12
CA ASN A 519 -6.83 -4.86 -18.98
C ASN A 519 -7.85 -5.81 -19.63
N GLY A 520 -8.75 -5.26 -20.43
CA GLY A 520 -9.83 -6.03 -21.05
C GLY A 520 -10.23 -5.51 -22.40
N SER A 521 -11.03 -6.31 -23.11
CA SER A 521 -11.52 -6.00 -24.46
C SER A 521 -13.03 -5.79 -24.54
N LEU A 522 -13.78 -6.17 -23.51
CA LEU A 522 -15.24 -6.05 -23.49
C LEU A 522 -15.77 -5.75 -22.08
N LEU A 523 -16.62 -4.74 -21.99
CA LEU A 523 -17.50 -4.52 -20.84
C LEU A 523 -18.86 -4.06 -21.35
N LYS A 524 -19.93 -4.77 -20.99
CA LYS A 524 -21.29 -4.45 -21.45
C LYS A 524 -22.29 -4.61 -20.32
N LYS A 525 -23.20 -3.64 -20.20
CA LYS A 525 -24.41 -3.75 -19.36
C LYS A 525 -25.57 -2.99 -20.03
N GLY A 526 -26.56 -3.72 -20.52
CA GLY A 526 -27.70 -3.12 -21.26
C GLY A 526 -27.25 -2.33 -22.48
N ASN A 527 -27.56 -1.02 -22.52
CA ASN A 527 -27.23 -0.09 -23.59
C ASN A 527 -25.89 0.65 -23.37
N TYR A 528 -25.04 0.13 -22.52
CA TYR A 528 -23.70 0.65 -22.24
C TYR A 528 -22.65 -0.41 -22.60
N THR A 529 -21.66 -0.03 -23.38
CA THR A 529 -20.62 -0.95 -23.83
C THR A 529 -19.28 -0.24 -23.95
N ILE A 530 -18.21 -0.92 -23.61
CA ILE A 530 -16.82 -0.62 -23.99
C ILE A 530 -16.33 -1.81 -24.79
N GLU A 531 -15.82 -1.57 -26.00
CA GLU A 531 -15.20 -2.59 -26.87
C GLU A 531 -13.84 -2.10 -27.34
N ALA A 532 -12.81 -2.88 -27.12
CA ALA A 532 -11.45 -2.63 -27.56
C ALA A 532 -10.95 -3.76 -28.47
N THR A 533 -10.11 -3.47 -29.44
CA THR A 533 -9.53 -4.49 -30.32
C THR A 533 -8.54 -5.36 -29.58
N ASN A 534 -7.77 -4.75 -28.68
CA ASN A 534 -6.82 -5.40 -27.77
C ASN A 534 -7.21 -5.09 -26.34
N ASN A 535 -6.61 -5.77 -25.37
CA ASN A 535 -6.83 -5.42 -23.98
C ASN A 535 -6.39 -3.98 -23.70
N ALA A 536 -7.28 -3.23 -23.06
CA ALA A 536 -7.11 -1.82 -22.75
C ALA A 536 -7.48 -1.53 -21.29
N TYR A 537 -6.99 -0.41 -20.79
CA TYR A 537 -7.46 0.21 -19.55
C TYR A 537 -8.35 1.40 -19.91
N VAL A 538 -9.60 1.34 -19.51
CA VAL A 538 -10.60 2.37 -19.86
C VAL A 538 -11.40 2.75 -18.63
N SER A 539 -11.47 4.03 -18.35
CA SER A 539 -12.29 4.62 -17.30
C SER A 539 -13.23 5.65 -17.89
N ILE A 540 -14.53 5.45 -17.73
CA ILE A 540 -15.57 6.38 -18.16
C ILE A 540 -16.45 6.68 -16.96
N TYR A 541 -16.60 7.94 -16.61
CA TYR A 541 -17.41 8.32 -15.45
C TYR A 541 -18.15 9.63 -15.67
N LYS A 542 -19.26 9.78 -14.97
CA LYS A 542 -20.09 10.98 -15.01
C LYS A 542 -19.78 11.88 -13.83
N ASN A 543 -19.47 13.14 -14.10
CA ASN A 543 -19.26 14.16 -13.09
C ASN A 543 -20.12 15.38 -13.42
N ASN A 544 -20.98 15.81 -12.48
CA ASN A 544 -21.89 16.94 -12.64
C ASN A 544 -22.69 16.91 -13.96
N GLY A 545 -23.13 15.74 -14.40
CA GLY A 545 -23.90 15.57 -15.63
C GLY A 545 -23.09 15.32 -16.88
N THR A 546 -21.80 15.65 -16.89
CA THR A 546 -20.88 15.48 -18.02
C THR A 546 -20.13 14.15 -17.91
N TRP A 547 -19.93 13.48 -19.05
CA TRP A 547 -19.12 12.27 -19.13
C TRP A 547 -17.66 12.61 -19.42
N TYR A 548 -16.76 11.96 -18.69
CA TYR A 548 -15.31 12.03 -18.87
C TYR A 548 -14.76 10.65 -19.13
N TYR A 549 -13.67 10.57 -19.88
CA TYR A 549 -12.97 9.30 -20.07
C TYR A 549 -11.46 9.44 -19.97
N SER A 550 -10.84 8.32 -19.61
CA SER A 550 -9.41 8.07 -19.78
C SER A 550 -9.25 6.69 -20.40
N SER A 551 -8.39 6.57 -21.39
CA SER A 551 -8.08 5.30 -22.05
C SER A 551 -6.64 5.29 -22.53
N ASP A 552 -5.95 4.17 -22.36
CA ASP A 552 -4.60 3.97 -22.91
C ASP A 552 -4.60 3.55 -24.38
N SER A 553 -5.78 3.24 -24.94
CA SER A 553 -5.94 2.73 -26.30
C SER A 553 -7.21 3.31 -26.94
N GLU A 554 -7.31 3.18 -28.27
CA GLU A 554 -8.56 3.48 -29.00
C GLU A 554 -9.64 2.46 -28.65
N VAL A 555 -10.84 2.93 -28.37
CA VAL A 555 -11.97 2.08 -27.99
C VAL A 555 -13.30 2.57 -28.61
N ASN A 556 -14.18 1.63 -28.90
CA ASN A 556 -15.55 1.92 -29.25
C ASN A 556 -16.45 1.82 -28.01
N VAL A 557 -17.25 2.83 -27.78
CA VAL A 557 -18.15 2.85 -26.64
C VAL A 557 -19.60 3.08 -27.08
N VAL A 558 -20.52 2.53 -26.31
CA VAL A 558 -21.95 2.86 -26.39
C VAL A 558 -22.35 3.43 -25.04
N LEU A 559 -22.81 4.66 -25.02
CA LEU A 559 -23.31 5.31 -23.81
C LEU A 559 -24.78 5.69 -24.00
N ALA A 560 -25.65 5.07 -23.23
CA ALA A 560 -27.11 5.24 -23.34
C ALA A 560 -27.63 5.04 -24.79
N GLY A 561 -27.04 4.08 -25.52
CA GLY A 561 -27.42 3.76 -26.90
C GLY A 561 -26.72 4.57 -28.00
N LYS A 562 -25.96 5.63 -27.66
CA LYS A 562 -25.16 6.40 -28.63
C LYS A 562 -23.78 5.76 -28.81
N LYS A 563 -23.39 5.54 -30.07
CA LYS A 563 -22.06 5.00 -30.44
C LYS A 563 -21.06 6.11 -30.56
N ILE A 564 -19.89 5.94 -29.96
CA ILE A 564 -18.81 6.92 -29.93
C ILE A 564 -17.49 6.17 -30.11
N HIS A 565 -16.59 6.73 -30.89
CA HIS A 565 -15.20 6.27 -30.97
C HIS A 565 -14.34 7.21 -30.12
N LEU A 566 -13.56 6.64 -29.19
CA LEU A 566 -12.66 7.38 -28.30
C LEU A 566 -11.22 7.03 -28.63
N SER A 567 -10.41 8.05 -28.86
CA SER A 567 -8.95 7.90 -29.00
C SER A 567 -8.30 7.68 -27.63
N ALA A 568 -7.06 7.21 -27.61
CA ALA A 568 -6.27 7.22 -26.39
C ALA A 568 -6.15 8.65 -25.84
N GLY A 569 -6.32 8.80 -24.54
CA GLY A 569 -6.30 10.11 -23.87
C GLY A 569 -6.69 10.02 -22.41
N TYR A 570 -6.43 11.09 -21.67
CA TYR A 570 -6.69 11.15 -20.24
C TYR A 570 -7.57 12.32 -19.89
N ASN A 571 -8.56 12.08 -19.04
CA ASN A 571 -9.53 13.05 -18.52
C ASN A 571 -10.18 13.93 -19.59
N GLN A 572 -10.57 13.31 -20.71
CA GLN A 572 -11.21 14.00 -21.83
C GLN A 572 -12.73 14.03 -21.63
N GLU A 573 -13.35 15.16 -21.95
CA GLU A 573 -14.80 15.27 -21.98
C GLU A 573 -15.39 14.53 -23.18
N ILE A 574 -16.49 13.79 -22.98
CA ILE A 574 -17.24 13.14 -24.05
C ILE A 574 -18.36 14.06 -24.49
N THR A 575 -18.24 14.59 -25.69
CA THR A 575 -19.31 15.34 -26.35
C THR A 575 -20.18 14.43 -27.21
N PHE A 576 -21.53 14.59 -27.15
CA PHE A 576 -22.51 13.73 -27.82
C PHE A 576 -23.04 14.33 -29.12
#